data_66c110fddd0689da768dc3afbf32c8b8
#
_entry.id   66c110fddd0689da768dc3afbf32c8b8
#
_cell.length_a   1.000
_cell.length_b   1.000
_cell.length_c   1.000
_cell.angle_alpha   90.00
_cell.angle_beta   90.00
_cell.angle_gamma   90.00
#
_symmetry.space_group_name_H-M   'P 1'
#
loop_
_entity.id
_entity.type
_entity.pdbx_description
1 polymer ?
#
loop_
_entity_poly.entity_id
_entity_poly.type
_entity_poly.pdbx_seq_one_letter_code
_entity_poly.pdbx_strand_id
1 'polypeptide(L)'
;MSRDLLQNIIEDFNPEKFVRFFREKNRSFAPRKEELAQYNDENFKSGIKLGEIQFAQDEKLLICAFEANQPLSERSGKKAQYEKGKKILKDSQSDAGIFIFYDDNGNFRFSLIYANYLGKKRDWSAFRRFTYFVSKEYTNKTFLQQIGEEDFSSLEKIKDAFSVEKVTKAFYTDIANWYFWAIQKTEFPMEAEKEENGRNVAVIRLITRLIFIWFMKEKGLIQQDLFNYKNISTLL
;
A
#
# COMPACT_ATOMS: atom_id res chain seq x y z
N MET A 1 -5.18 16.25 7.26
CA MET A 1 -5.08 17.01 6.01
C MET A 1 -4.63 16.14 4.84
N SER A 2 -3.43 15.62 4.77
CA SER A 2 -3.00 14.73 3.65
C SER A 2 -3.80 13.44 3.52
N ARG A 3 -4.23 12.86 4.64
CA ARG A 3 -5.12 11.69 4.65
C ARG A 3 -6.49 11.99 4.03
N ASP A 4 -7.06 13.15 4.31
CA ASP A 4 -8.37 13.56 3.76
C ASP A 4 -8.26 13.82 2.24
N LEU A 5 -7.11 14.34 1.78
CA LEU A 5 -6.84 14.46 0.34
C LEU A 5 -6.80 13.10 -0.35
N LEU A 6 -6.14 12.11 0.26
CA LEU A 6 -6.12 10.74 -0.28
C LEU A 6 -7.51 10.10 -0.25
N GLN A 7 -8.28 10.31 0.82
CA GLN A 7 -9.65 9.82 0.89
C GLN A 7 -10.51 10.41 -0.24
N ASN A 8 -10.40 11.72 -0.48
CA ASN A 8 -11.10 12.37 -1.59
C ASN A 8 -10.65 11.85 -2.97
N ILE A 9 -9.35 11.52 -3.13
CA ILE A 9 -8.85 10.90 -4.37
C ILE A 9 -9.44 9.50 -4.56
N ILE A 10 -9.60 8.73 -3.49
CA ILE A 10 -10.20 7.38 -3.55
C ILE A 10 -11.68 7.47 -3.94
N GLU A 11 -12.41 8.43 -3.39
CA GLU A 11 -13.86 8.61 -3.65
C GLU A 11 -14.15 9.12 -5.07
N ASP A 12 -13.35 10.06 -5.54
CA ASP A 12 -13.47 10.67 -6.86
C ASP A 12 -12.09 10.79 -7.50
N PHE A 13 -11.70 9.71 -8.18
CA PHE A 13 -10.36 9.59 -8.75
C PHE A 13 -10.12 10.58 -9.88
N ASN A 14 -9.04 11.35 -9.73
CA ASN A 14 -8.44 12.15 -10.79
C ASN A 14 -6.94 12.25 -10.52
N PRO A 15 -6.05 11.86 -11.46
CA PRO A 15 -4.61 11.89 -11.25
C PRO A 15 -4.07 13.29 -10.93
N GLU A 16 -4.70 14.37 -11.40
CA GLU A 16 -4.28 15.74 -11.12
C GLU A 16 -4.47 16.15 -9.64
N LYS A 17 -5.36 15.48 -8.91
CA LYS A 17 -5.55 15.72 -7.47
C LYS A 17 -4.29 15.36 -6.66
N PHE A 18 -3.44 14.46 -7.17
CA PHE A 18 -2.15 14.16 -6.55
C PHE A 18 -1.18 15.35 -6.54
N VAL A 19 -1.31 16.31 -7.44
CA VAL A 19 -0.51 17.54 -7.42
C VAL A 19 -0.68 18.27 -6.09
N ARG A 20 -1.93 18.39 -5.61
CA ARG A 20 -2.21 19.02 -4.31
C ARG A 20 -1.65 18.17 -3.15
N PHE A 21 -1.83 16.87 -3.22
CA PHE A 21 -1.28 15.94 -2.22
C PHE A 21 0.24 16.06 -2.10
N PHE A 22 0.98 16.03 -3.20
CA PHE A 22 2.45 16.14 -3.16
C PHE A 22 2.94 17.51 -2.72
N ARG A 23 2.25 18.60 -3.06
CA ARG A 23 2.56 19.94 -2.54
C ARG A 23 2.42 20.03 -1.02
N GLU A 24 1.44 19.35 -0.46
CA GLU A 24 1.25 19.30 0.98
C GLU A 24 2.32 18.43 1.66
N LYS A 25 2.73 17.33 1.01
CA LYS A 25 3.73 16.40 1.53
C LYS A 25 5.16 16.93 1.48
N ASN A 26 5.50 17.69 0.46
CA ASN A 26 6.86 18.19 0.30
C ASN A 26 6.86 19.58 -0.35
N ARG A 27 7.49 20.56 0.33
CA ARG A 27 7.58 21.95 -0.15
C ARG A 27 8.45 22.10 -1.41
N SER A 28 9.37 21.17 -1.64
CA SER A 28 10.23 21.14 -2.84
C SER A 28 9.55 20.49 -4.05
N PHE A 29 8.29 20.07 -3.91
CA PHE A 29 7.54 19.53 -5.04
C PHE A 29 7.30 20.62 -6.09
N ALA A 30 7.87 20.42 -7.27
CA ALA A 30 7.69 21.25 -8.45
C ALA A 30 6.65 20.59 -9.38
N PRO A 31 5.40 21.07 -9.42
CA PRO A 31 4.41 20.56 -10.35
C PRO A 31 4.82 20.87 -11.79
N ARG A 32 4.74 19.88 -12.65
CA ARG A 32 5.03 20.00 -14.05
C ARG A 32 4.15 19.06 -14.85
N LYS A 33 3.16 19.63 -15.54
CA LYS A 33 2.29 18.88 -16.42
C LYS A 33 3.00 18.70 -17.76
N GLU A 34 3.43 17.46 -18.05
CA GLU A 34 4.10 17.11 -19.28
C GLU A 34 3.51 15.78 -19.79
N GLU A 35 3.04 15.77 -21.03
CA GLU A 35 2.54 14.55 -21.65
C GLU A 35 3.69 13.59 -21.94
N LEU A 36 3.46 12.32 -21.63
CA LEU A 36 4.41 11.23 -21.81
C LEU A 36 3.94 10.27 -22.92
N ALA A 37 3.44 10.82 -24.04
CA ALA A 37 2.86 10.07 -25.14
C ALA A 37 3.82 9.00 -25.72
N GLN A 38 5.15 9.25 -25.70
CA GLN A 38 6.19 8.32 -26.14
C GLN A 38 6.26 7.03 -25.29
N TYR A 39 5.62 7.02 -24.14
CA TYR A 39 5.54 5.83 -23.26
C TYR A 39 4.17 5.14 -23.32
N ASN A 40 3.23 5.63 -24.13
CA ASN A 40 1.98 4.92 -24.36
C ASN A 40 2.25 3.63 -25.14
N ASP A 41 1.51 2.58 -24.83
CA ASP A 41 1.62 1.27 -25.48
C ASP A 41 0.30 0.47 -25.39
N GLU A 42 0.36 -0.81 -25.69
CA GLU A 42 -0.80 -1.72 -25.63
C GLU A 42 -1.44 -1.84 -24.23
N ASN A 43 -0.68 -1.58 -23.17
CA ASN A 43 -1.14 -1.72 -21.79
C ASN A 43 -1.54 -0.39 -21.14
N PHE A 44 -0.94 0.74 -21.59
CA PHE A 44 -1.07 2.05 -20.93
C PHE A 44 -1.19 3.18 -21.94
N LYS A 45 -2.08 4.12 -21.62
CA LYS A 45 -2.34 5.34 -22.37
C LYS A 45 -2.31 6.58 -21.47
N SER A 46 -2.54 7.75 -22.02
CA SER A 46 -2.71 9.01 -21.29
C SER A 46 -1.57 9.28 -20.29
N GLY A 47 -0.34 8.89 -20.65
CA GLY A 47 0.83 9.10 -19.79
C GLY A 47 1.10 10.57 -19.53
N ILE A 48 1.24 10.93 -18.24
CA ILE A 48 1.50 12.30 -17.81
C ILE A 48 2.50 12.32 -16.64
N LYS A 49 3.47 13.26 -16.72
CA LYS A 49 4.26 13.66 -15.57
C LYS A 49 3.50 14.73 -14.79
N LEU A 50 3.28 14.50 -13.51
CA LEU A 50 2.59 15.43 -12.59
C LEU A 50 3.55 16.42 -11.92
N GLY A 51 4.80 16.04 -11.81
CA GLY A 51 5.85 16.87 -11.20
C GLY A 51 7.05 16.07 -10.74
N GLU A 52 7.87 16.72 -9.94
CA GLU A 52 9.08 16.12 -9.36
C GLU A 52 9.39 16.72 -8.00
N ILE A 53 10.09 15.98 -7.17
CA ILE A 53 10.64 16.44 -5.90
C ILE A 53 12.15 16.35 -5.99
N GLN A 54 12.82 17.46 -5.71
CA GLN A 54 14.27 17.51 -5.56
C GLN A 54 14.60 17.42 -4.07
N PHE A 55 15.36 16.40 -3.69
CA PHE A 55 15.88 16.24 -2.34
C PHE A 55 17.31 16.81 -2.23
N ALA A 56 17.84 16.81 -1.02
CA ALA A 56 19.26 17.07 -0.80
C ALA A 56 20.11 15.97 -1.50
N GLN A 57 21.35 16.27 -1.83
CA GLN A 57 22.29 15.35 -2.49
C GLN A 57 21.93 14.96 -3.95
N ASP A 58 21.24 15.85 -4.66
CA ASP A 58 20.83 15.65 -6.06
C ASP A 58 19.87 14.48 -6.31
N GLU A 59 19.31 13.88 -5.25
CA GLU A 59 18.29 12.85 -5.40
C GLU A 59 17.00 13.45 -5.95
N LYS A 60 16.44 12.82 -6.98
CA LYS A 60 15.24 13.26 -7.67
C LYS A 60 14.17 12.18 -7.70
N LEU A 61 12.94 12.54 -7.32
CA LEU A 61 11.77 11.69 -7.41
C LEU A 61 10.82 12.23 -8.48
N LEU A 62 10.55 11.43 -9.51
CA LEU A 62 9.53 11.72 -10.51
C LEU A 62 8.16 11.27 -10.02
N ILE A 63 7.11 12.02 -10.40
CA ILE A 63 5.72 11.61 -10.17
C ILE A 63 5.00 11.56 -11.51
N CYS A 64 4.56 10.35 -11.90
CA CYS A 64 3.91 10.11 -13.18
C CYS A 64 2.61 9.32 -12.99
N ALA A 65 1.65 9.55 -13.90
CA ALA A 65 0.40 8.79 -13.93
C ALA A 65 0.15 8.23 -15.34
N PHE A 66 -0.45 7.04 -15.41
CA PHE A 66 -0.81 6.33 -16.63
C PHE A 66 -2.16 5.67 -16.47
N GLU A 67 -3.00 5.82 -17.49
CA GLU A 67 -4.26 5.09 -17.59
C GLU A 67 -4.01 3.70 -18.15
N ALA A 68 -4.51 2.67 -17.49
CA ALA A 68 -4.43 1.30 -17.95
C ALA A 68 -5.52 1.02 -18.99
N ASN A 69 -5.19 0.33 -20.08
CA ASN A 69 -6.15 -0.05 -21.12
C ASN A 69 -7.08 -1.20 -20.69
N GLN A 70 -6.80 -1.85 -19.57
CA GLN A 70 -7.60 -2.91 -18.98
C GLN A 70 -7.85 -2.64 -17.50
N PRO A 71 -8.99 -3.11 -16.95
CA PRO A 71 -9.27 -2.95 -15.54
C PRO A 71 -8.14 -3.48 -14.66
N LEU A 72 -7.81 -2.70 -13.65
CA LEU A 72 -6.77 -3.07 -12.68
C LEU A 72 -7.31 -4.09 -11.67
N SER A 73 -6.44 -4.98 -11.22
CA SER A 73 -6.73 -5.86 -10.09
C SER A 73 -5.55 -5.89 -9.11
N GLU A 74 -5.78 -6.36 -7.91
CA GLU A 74 -4.72 -6.46 -6.89
C GLU A 74 -3.52 -7.30 -7.38
N ARG A 75 -3.75 -8.29 -8.25
CA ARG A 75 -2.74 -9.28 -8.66
C ARG A 75 -2.13 -9.02 -10.02
N SER A 76 -2.90 -8.46 -10.97
CA SER A 76 -2.50 -8.31 -12.37
C SER A 76 -1.67 -7.05 -12.64
N GLY A 77 -0.94 -7.06 -13.75
CA GLY A 77 -0.28 -5.89 -14.32
C GLY A 77 0.99 -5.40 -13.61
N LYS A 78 1.34 -5.91 -12.42
CA LYS A 78 2.47 -5.40 -11.62
C LYS A 78 3.80 -5.38 -12.38
N LYS A 79 4.08 -6.40 -13.19
CA LYS A 79 5.34 -6.49 -13.94
C LYS A 79 5.39 -5.44 -15.06
N ALA A 80 4.32 -5.31 -15.85
CA ALA A 80 4.25 -4.32 -16.93
C ALA A 80 4.36 -2.88 -16.40
N GLN A 81 3.66 -2.58 -15.31
CA GLN A 81 3.72 -1.29 -14.62
C GLN A 81 5.14 -0.96 -14.11
N TYR A 82 5.79 -1.95 -13.50
CA TYR A 82 7.16 -1.81 -13.01
C TYR A 82 8.15 -1.58 -14.15
N GLU A 83 8.10 -2.37 -15.22
CA GLU A 83 9.00 -2.20 -16.38
C GLU A 83 8.77 -0.87 -17.08
N LYS A 84 7.52 -0.39 -17.15
CA LYS A 84 7.19 0.96 -17.65
C LYS A 84 7.87 2.05 -16.83
N GLY A 85 7.67 2.05 -15.51
CA GLY A 85 8.27 3.04 -14.63
C GLY A 85 9.80 2.98 -14.65
N LYS A 86 10.38 1.79 -14.64
CA LYS A 86 11.82 1.59 -14.72
C LYS A 86 12.42 2.12 -16.06
N LYS A 87 11.70 1.94 -17.19
CA LYS A 87 12.09 2.52 -18.48
C LYS A 87 12.13 4.04 -18.39
N ILE A 88 11.07 4.67 -17.89
CA ILE A 88 10.99 6.12 -17.72
C ILE A 88 12.14 6.66 -16.86
N LEU A 89 12.43 6.01 -15.74
CA LEU A 89 13.52 6.40 -14.84
C LEU A 89 14.89 6.27 -15.50
N LYS A 90 15.12 5.26 -16.34
CA LYS A 90 16.35 5.11 -17.11
C LYS A 90 16.50 6.21 -18.14
N ASP A 91 15.45 6.50 -18.91
CA ASP A 91 15.46 7.48 -19.99
C ASP A 91 15.61 8.91 -19.44
N SER A 92 15.01 9.20 -18.28
CA SER A 92 15.12 10.49 -17.58
C SER A 92 16.35 10.63 -16.67
N GLN A 93 17.19 9.60 -16.60
CA GLN A 93 18.36 9.52 -15.71
C GLN A 93 18.02 9.77 -14.23
N SER A 94 16.80 9.40 -13.81
CA SER A 94 16.31 9.55 -12.45
C SER A 94 16.43 8.24 -11.70
N ASP A 95 16.66 8.31 -10.37
CA ASP A 95 16.89 7.15 -9.54
C ASP A 95 15.64 6.68 -8.81
N ALA A 96 14.61 7.51 -8.72
CA ALA A 96 13.36 7.18 -8.06
C ALA A 96 12.14 7.81 -8.74
N GLY A 97 10.99 7.15 -8.62
CA GLY A 97 9.73 7.69 -9.09
C GLY A 97 8.53 7.05 -8.41
N ILE A 98 7.49 7.84 -8.19
CA ILE A 98 6.16 7.36 -7.84
C ILE A 98 5.34 7.30 -9.13
N PHE A 99 4.79 6.13 -9.40
CA PHE A 99 3.97 5.84 -10.56
C PHE A 99 2.56 5.48 -10.13
N ILE A 100 1.58 6.19 -10.70
CA ILE A 100 0.16 6.01 -10.44
C ILE A 100 -0.46 5.41 -11.70
N PHE A 101 -0.78 4.11 -11.65
CA PHE A 101 -1.49 3.43 -12.73
C PHE A 101 -2.97 3.34 -12.34
N TYR A 102 -3.88 3.78 -13.18
CA TYR A 102 -5.30 3.85 -12.87
C TYR A 102 -6.17 3.30 -14.01
N ASP A 103 -7.41 2.94 -13.71
CA ASP A 103 -8.40 2.49 -14.68
C ASP A 103 -9.66 3.37 -14.68
N ASP A 104 -10.55 3.10 -15.63
CA ASP A 104 -11.81 3.82 -15.80
C ASP A 104 -12.78 3.69 -14.60
N ASN A 105 -12.58 2.67 -13.75
CA ASN A 105 -13.38 2.47 -12.54
C ASN A 105 -12.86 3.28 -11.34
N GLY A 106 -11.77 4.02 -11.52
CA GLY A 106 -11.12 4.78 -10.46
C GLY A 106 -10.26 3.93 -9.51
N ASN A 107 -10.03 2.66 -9.84
CA ASN A 107 -9.02 1.88 -9.14
C ASN A 107 -7.63 2.36 -9.55
N PHE A 108 -6.72 2.37 -8.62
CA PHE A 108 -5.34 2.75 -8.97
C PHE A 108 -4.30 1.97 -8.19
N ARG A 109 -3.13 1.91 -8.77
CA ARG A 109 -1.94 1.36 -8.13
C ARG A 109 -0.94 2.48 -7.93
N PHE A 110 -0.54 2.68 -6.67
CA PHE A 110 0.42 3.67 -6.24
C PHE A 110 1.75 2.97 -5.94
N SER A 111 2.75 3.17 -6.79
CA SER A 111 3.99 2.39 -6.78
C SER A 111 5.21 3.28 -6.68
N LEU A 112 6.13 2.94 -5.77
CA LEU A 112 7.48 3.50 -5.71
C LEU A 112 8.44 2.56 -6.43
N ILE A 113 9.18 3.09 -7.40
CA ILE A 113 10.28 2.40 -8.07
C ILE A 113 11.54 3.22 -7.84
N TYR A 114 12.62 2.58 -7.40
CA TYR A 114 13.88 3.25 -7.14
C TYR A 114 15.07 2.34 -7.44
N ALA A 115 16.23 2.94 -7.65
CA ALA A 115 17.49 2.26 -7.78
C ALA A 115 18.39 2.53 -6.57
N ASN A 116 19.05 1.50 -6.08
CA ASN A 116 20.19 1.62 -5.19
C ASN A 116 21.47 1.47 -6.00
N TYR A 117 22.55 2.08 -5.54
CA TYR A 117 23.86 1.93 -6.16
C TYR A 117 24.69 0.88 -5.40
N LEU A 118 25.08 -0.17 -6.10
CA LEU A 118 26.08 -1.13 -5.65
C LEU A 118 27.36 -0.88 -6.48
N GLY A 119 28.21 0.02 -5.99
CA GLY A 119 29.34 0.55 -6.77
C GLY A 119 28.85 1.31 -8.01
N LYS A 120 29.23 0.85 -9.22
CA LYS A 120 28.79 1.45 -10.49
C LYS A 120 27.48 0.85 -11.03
N LYS A 121 26.92 -0.19 -10.40
CA LYS A 121 25.73 -0.90 -10.88
C LYS A 121 24.50 -0.38 -10.17
N ARG A 122 23.46 -0.05 -10.95
CA ARG A 122 22.10 0.24 -10.44
C ARG A 122 21.40 -1.08 -10.09
N ASP A 123 21.00 -1.22 -8.85
CA ASP A 123 20.15 -2.31 -8.37
C ASP A 123 18.74 -1.77 -8.11
N TRP A 124 17.77 -2.29 -8.86
CA TRP A 124 16.40 -1.78 -8.84
C TRP A 124 15.55 -2.45 -7.77
N SER A 125 14.68 -1.68 -7.14
CA SER A 125 13.70 -2.17 -6.17
C SER A 125 12.87 -3.32 -6.73
N ALA A 126 12.45 -4.25 -5.84
CA ALA A 126 11.64 -5.39 -6.25
C ALA A 126 10.21 -4.97 -6.62
N PHE A 127 9.74 -5.32 -7.81
CA PHE A 127 8.46 -4.86 -8.39
C PHE A 127 7.20 -5.27 -7.60
N ARG A 128 7.29 -6.20 -6.65
CA ARG A 128 6.15 -6.66 -5.85
C ARG A 128 6.03 -6.01 -4.48
N ARG A 129 7.03 -5.26 -4.04
CA ARG A 129 7.12 -4.83 -2.63
C ARG A 129 6.63 -3.40 -2.39
N PHE A 130 6.98 -2.47 -3.24
CA PHE A 130 6.76 -1.04 -3.00
C PHE A 130 5.53 -0.54 -3.76
N THR A 131 4.37 -1.15 -3.50
CA THR A 131 3.14 -0.83 -4.25
C THR A 131 1.89 -1.07 -3.43
N TYR A 132 0.94 -0.14 -3.52
CA TYR A 132 -0.41 -0.25 -2.98
C TYR A 132 -1.41 -0.35 -4.12
N PHE A 133 -2.35 -1.28 -4.03
CA PHE A 133 -3.55 -1.31 -4.86
C PHE A 133 -4.68 -0.67 -4.07
N VAL A 134 -5.34 0.31 -4.65
CA VAL A 134 -6.36 1.14 -4.01
C VAL A 134 -7.65 1.07 -4.84
N SER A 135 -8.76 0.81 -4.18
CA SER A 135 -10.08 0.72 -4.78
C SER A 135 -11.14 1.21 -3.79
N LYS A 136 -12.21 1.80 -4.27
CA LYS A 136 -13.36 2.19 -3.42
C LYS A 136 -13.97 1.02 -2.65
N GLU A 137 -13.84 -0.19 -3.20
CA GLU A 137 -14.39 -1.42 -2.61
C GLU A 137 -13.58 -1.92 -1.40
N TYR A 138 -12.38 -1.37 -1.17
CA TYR A 138 -11.48 -1.79 -0.10
C TYR A 138 -11.38 -0.75 1.02
N THR A 139 -10.99 -1.20 2.19
CA THR A 139 -10.82 -0.30 3.35
C THR A 139 -9.66 0.69 3.20
N ASN A 140 -8.68 0.39 2.36
CA ASN A 140 -7.48 1.19 2.08
C ASN A 140 -6.75 1.72 3.34
N LYS A 141 -7.02 1.14 4.52
CA LYS A 141 -6.53 1.62 5.81
C LYS A 141 -5.01 1.77 5.84
N THR A 142 -4.30 0.74 5.36
CA THR A 142 -2.84 0.74 5.34
C THR A 142 -2.28 1.83 4.41
N PHE A 143 -2.86 2.00 3.22
CA PHE A 143 -2.48 3.05 2.29
C PHE A 143 -2.70 4.45 2.88
N LEU A 144 -3.88 4.69 3.44
CA LEU A 144 -4.24 5.96 4.07
C LEU A 144 -3.34 6.31 5.25
N GLN A 145 -2.96 5.30 6.05
CA GLN A 145 -2.07 5.48 7.17
C GLN A 145 -0.63 5.71 6.71
N GLN A 146 -0.05 4.79 5.96
CA GLN A 146 1.37 4.85 5.59
C GLN A 146 1.67 6.01 4.63
N ILE A 147 0.89 6.17 3.56
CA ILE A 147 1.12 7.25 2.58
C ILE A 147 0.54 8.59 3.08
N GLY A 148 -0.58 8.57 3.81
CA GLY A 148 -1.22 9.77 4.33
C GLY A 148 -0.50 10.41 5.50
N GLU A 149 0.08 9.64 6.42
CA GLU A 149 0.68 10.14 7.67
C GLU A 149 2.20 10.29 7.59
N GLU A 150 2.90 9.46 6.79
CA GLU A 150 4.36 9.52 6.68
C GLU A 150 4.87 10.83 6.08
N ASP A 151 6.07 11.17 6.48
CA ASP A 151 6.81 12.34 6.00
C ASP A 151 7.51 12.03 4.66
N PHE A 152 7.37 12.92 3.69
CA PHE A 152 8.00 12.84 2.37
C PHE A 152 9.21 13.79 2.24
N SER A 153 9.86 14.14 3.35
CA SER A 153 11.01 15.06 3.34
C SER A 153 12.29 14.47 2.76
N SER A 154 12.40 13.15 2.67
CA SER A 154 13.53 12.44 2.04
C SER A 154 13.06 11.18 1.33
N LEU A 155 13.89 10.69 0.39
CA LEU A 155 13.62 9.44 -0.32
C LEU A 155 13.56 8.24 0.63
N GLU A 156 14.39 8.20 1.65
CA GLU A 156 14.39 7.12 2.65
C GLU A 156 13.06 7.06 3.42
N LYS A 157 12.53 8.20 3.86
CA LYS A 157 11.21 8.24 4.52
C LYS A 157 10.08 7.79 3.59
N ILE A 158 10.18 8.11 2.30
CA ILE A 158 9.23 7.61 1.31
C ILE A 158 9.35 6.09 1.16
N LYS A 159 10.58 5.53 1.11
CA LYS A 159 10.79 4.08 1.09
C LYS A 159 10.18 3.41 2.32
N ASP A 160 10.31 4.01 3.49
CA ASP A 160 9.71 3.53 4.74
C ASP A 160 8.18 3.51 4.68
N ALA A 161 7.55 4.50 4.05
CA ALA A 161 6.10 4.55 3.83
C ALA A 161 5.58 3.38 2.97
N PHE A 162 6.42 2.77 2.16
CA PHE A 162 6.11 1.58 1.37
C PHE A 162 6.63 0.28 2.00
N SER A 163 7.29 0.36 3.16
CA SER A 163 7.92 -0.81 3.78
C SER A 163 6.90 -1.74 4.40
N VAL A 164 6.93 -3.00 3.96
CA VAL A 164 6.16 -4.10 4.57
C VAL A 164 6.59 -4.35 6.00
N GLU A 165 7.84 -4.07 6.33
CA GLU A 165 8.43 -4.29 7.66
C GLU A 165 7.73 -3.44 8.73
N LYS A 166 7.43 -2.18 8.42
CA LYS A 166 6.71 -1.27 9.32
C LYS A 166 5.28 -1.75 9.58
N VAL A 167 4.56 -2.18 8.54
CA VAL A 167 3.22 -2.76 8.65
C VAL A 167 3.26 -4.05 9.47
N THR A 168 4.25 -4.89 9.25
CA THR A 168 4.45 -6.15 9.98
C THR A 168 4.70 -5.88 11.46
N LYS A 169 5.55 -4.92 11.81
CA LYS A 169 5.83 -4.53 13.20
C LYS A 169 4.58 -4.00 13.90
N ALA A 170 3.80 -3.12 13.26
CA ALA A 170 2.55 -2.62 13.80
C ALA A 170 1.55 -3.76 14.04
N PHE A 171 1.40 -4.68 13.08
CA PHE A 171 0.55 -5.86 13.21
C PHE A 171 0.94 -6.72 14.41
N TYR A 172 2.22 -7.03 14.59
CA TYR A 172 2.68 -7.82 15.75
C TYR A 172 2.45 -7.08 17.07
N THR A 173 2.60 -5.76 17.10
CA THR A 173 2.29 -4.96 18.29
C THR A 173 0.80 -5.04 18.64
N ASP A 174 -0.09 -4.92 17.66
CA ASP A 174 -1.54 -5.00 17.86
C ASP A 174 -1.94 -6.42 18.34
N ILE A 175 -1.39 -7.47 17.75
CA ILE A 175 -1.61 -8.86 18.17
C ILE A 175 -1.11 -9.10 19.59
N ALA A 176 0.05 -8.57 19.96
CA ALA A 176 0.59 -8.70 21.32
C ALA A 176 -0.31 -7.98 22.34
N ASN A 177 -0.76 -6.76 22.05
CA ASN A 177 -1.67 -6.01 22.90
C ASN A 177 -3.00 -6.77 23.11
N TRP A 178 -3.55 -7.33 22.03
CA TRP A 178 -4.76 -8.13 22.10
C TRP A 178 -4.55 -9.42 22.89
N TYR A 179 -3.41 -10.10 22.72
CA TYR A 179 -3.04 -11.28 23.48
C TYR A 179 -3.00 -11.00 24.98
N PHE A 180 -2.29 -9.95 25.42
CA PHE A 180 -2.22 -9.58 26.83
C PHE A 180 -3.57 -9.18 27.43
N TRP A 181 -4.41 -8.50 26.65
CA TRP A 181 -5.78 -8.20 27.04
C TRP A 181 -6.63 -9.49 27.16
N ALA A 182 -6.56 -10.38 26.16
CA ALA A 182 -7.34 -11.60 26.11
C ALA A 182 -7.01 -12.55 27.28
N ILE A 183 -5.73 -12.72 27.64
CA ILE A 183 -5.33 -13.52 28.79
C ILE A 183 -6.04 -13.08 30.08
N GLN A 184 -6.29 -11.80 30.26
CA GLN A 184 -6.91 -11.23 31.45
C GLN A 184 -8.44 -11.35 31.44
N LYS A 185 -9.06 -11.47 30.28
CA LYS A 185 -10.51 -11.36 30.09
C LYS A 185 -11.20 -12.66 29.66
N THR A 186 -10.41 -13.64 29.19
CA THR A 186 -10.98 -14.92 28.75
C THR A 186 -10.88 -15.98 29.84
N GLU A 187 -11.92 -16.75 29.92
CA GLU A 187 -11.97 -17.97 30.72
C GLU A 187 -12.09 -19.18 29.81
N PHE A 188 -11.37 -20.25 30.14
CA PHE A 188 -11.39 -21.48 29.37
C PHE A 188 -11.90 -22.63 30.25
N PRO A 189 -12.42 -23.72 29.67
CA PRO A 189 -12.77 -24.90 30.43
C PRO A 189 -11.61 -25.37 31.30
N MET A 190 -11.93 -25.86 32.51
CA MET A 190 -10.95 -26.25 33.55
C MET A 190 -9.86 -27.20 33.06
N GLU A 191 -10.16 -28.03 32.07
CA GLU A 191 -9.17 -28.95 31.46
C GLU A 191 -8.04 -28.20 30.74
N ALA A 192 -8.36 -27.09 30.08
CA ALA A 192 -7.36 -26.26 29.40
C ALA A 192 -6.52 -25.42 30.38
N GLU A 193 -7.04 -25.15 31.59
CA GLU A 193 -6.34 -24.36 32.62
C GLU A 193 -5.45 -25.18 33.53
N LYS A 194 -5.62 -26.51 33.57
CA LYS A 194 -4.82 -27.44 34.41
C LYS A 194 -3.39 -27.64 33.90
N GLU A 195 -3.15 -27.44 32.64
CA GLU A 195 -1.81 -27.55 32.07
C GLU A 195 -0.97 -26.28 32.40
N GLU A 196 0.31 -26.48 32.62
CA GLU A 196 1.24 -25.37 32.80
C GLU A 196 1.17 -24.43 31.58
N ASN A 197 0.86 -23.15 31.82
CA ASN A 197 0.58 -22.16 30.77
C ASN A 197 -0.62 -22.47 29.85
N GLY A 198 -1.56 -23.34 30.30
CA GLY A 198 -2.71 -23.77 29.49
C GLY A 198 -3.54 -22.62 28.93
N ARG A 199 -3.82 -21.59 29.77
CA ARG A 199 -4.53 -20.35 29.33
C ARG A 199 -3.77 -19.62 28.21
N ASN A 200 -2.46 -19.47 28.33
CA ASN A 200 -1.63 -18.81 27.32
C ASN A 200 -1.70 -19.55 25.99
N VAL A 201 -1.57 -20.88 26.03
CA VAL A 201 -1.66 -21.74 24.85
C VAL A 201 -3.05 -21.67 24.22
N ALA A 202 -4.11 -21.66 25.02
CA ALA A 202 -5.49 -21.56 24.54
C ALA A 202 -5.75 -20.23 23.83
N VAL A 203 -5.28 -19.09 24.40
CA VAL A 203 -5.38 -17.77 23.77
C VAL A 203 -4.60 -17.73 22.46
N ILE A 204 -3.37 -18.24 22.40
CA ILE A 204 -2.56 -18.31 21.17
C ILE A 204 -3.30 -19.12 20.10
N ARG A 205 -3.85 -20.28 20.45
CA ARG A 205 -4.65 -21.11 19.54
C ARG A 205 -5.88 -20.36 19.01
N LEU A 206 -6.57 -19.62 19.88
CA LEU A 206 -7.73 -18.81 19.50
C LEU A 206 -7.35 -17.73 18.49
N ILE A 207 -6.31 -16.94 18.78
CA ILE A 207 -5.80 -15.90 17.89
C ILE A 207 -5.43 -16.50 16.52
N THR A 208 -4.65 -17.57 16.53
CA THR A 208 -4.18 -18.22 15.30
C THR A 208 -5.35 -18.71 14.44
N ARG A 209 -6.37 -19.29 15.06
CA ARG A 209 -7.58 -19.75 14.36
C ARG A 209 -8.38 -18.58 13.80
N LEU A 210 -8.55 -17.48 14.54
CA LEU A 210 -9.24 -16.28 14.04
C LEU A 210 -8.52 -15.64 12.86
N ILE A 211 -7.19 -15.53 12.92
CA ILE A 211 -6.37 -15.03 11.81
C ILE A 211 -6.51 -15.95 10.59
N PHE A 212 -6.48 -17.27 10.79
CA PHE A 212 -6.62 -18.23 9.70
C PHE A 212 -8.02 -18.16 9.05
N ILE A 213 -9.09 -18.09 9.85
CA ILE A 213 -10.47 -17.95 9.34
C ILE A 213 -10.62 -16.62 8.59
N TRP A 214 -10.08 -15.53 9.14
CA TRP A 214 -10.05 -14.24 8.45
C TRP A 214 -9.35 -14.34 7.09
N PHE A 215 -8.20 -15.00 7.03
CA PHE A 215 -7.47 -15.23 5.78
C PHE A 215 -8.30 -16.03 4.77
N MET A 216 -8.99 -17.08 5.21
CA MET A 216 -9.89 -17.89 4.36
C MET A 216 -11.02 -17.03 3.78
N LYS A 217 -11.60 -16.16 4.60
CA LYS A 217 -12.63 -15.18 4.18
C LYS A 217 -12.06 -14.24 3.10
N GLU A 218 -10.91 -13.63 3.33
CA GLU A 218 -10.27 -12.71 2.36
C GLU A 218 -9.88 -13.41 1.04
N LYS A 219 -9.72 -14.71 1.05
CA LYS A 219 -9.50 -15.51 -0.18
C LYS A 219 -10.79 -15.99 -0.85
N GLY A 220 -11.95 -15.64 -0.31
CA GLY A 220 -13.23 -16.06 -0.84
C GLY A 220 -13.54 -17.56 -0.66
N LEU A 221 -12.84 -18.22 0.27
CA LEU A 221 -13.02 -19.66 0.53
C LEU A 221 -14.14 -19.94 1.52
N ILE A 222 -14.60 -18.92 2.24
CA ILE A 222 -15.74 -18.97 3.16
C ILE A 222 -16.58 -17.70 2.97
N GLN A 223 -17.79 -17.69 3.55
CA GLN A 223 -18.74 -16.59 3.42
C GLN A 223 -18.15 -15.28 3.93
N GLN A 224 -18.38 -14.21 3.16
CA GLN A 224 -17.79 -12.89 3.43
C GLN A 224 -18.35 -12.23 4.70
N ASP A 225 -19.56 -12.54 5.06
CA ASP A 225 -20.28 -11.97 6.20
C ASP A 225 -20.12 -12.76 7.53
N LEU A 226 -19.24 -13.78 7.55
CA LEU A 226 -18.96 -14.60 8.73
C LEU A 226 -18.53 -13.77 9.96
N PHE A 227 -17.91 -12.60 9.77
CA PHE A 227 -17.51 -11.69 10.85
C PHE A 227 -18.50 -10.54 11.06
N ASN A 228 -19.68 -10.58 10.42
CA ASN A 228 -20.71 -9.59 10.65
C ASN A 228 -21.44 -9.89 11.95
N TYR A 229 -21.34 -9.01 12.94
CA TYR A 229 -21.95 -9.17 14.26
C TYR A 229 -23.47 -9.47 14.19
N LYS A 230 -24.20 -8.82 13.26
CA LYS A 230 -25.65 -9.05 13.09
C LYS A 230 -25.95 -10.49 12.69
N ASN A 231 -25.12 -11.09 11.85
CA ASN A 231 -25.31 -12.47 11.39
C ASN A 231 -24.90 -13.48 12.47
N ILE A 232 -23.83 -13.19 13.22
CA ILE A 232 -23.38 -14.05 14.31
C ILE A 232 -24.38 -14.07 15.46
N SER A 233 -24.97 -12.94 15.83
CA SER A 233 -25.95 -12.85 16.92
C SER A 233 -27.29 -13.55 16.62
N THR A 234 -27.53 -13.97 15.39
CA THR A 234 -28.70 -14.79 15.03
C THR A 234 -28.43 -16.27 15.03
N LEU A 235 -27.16 -16.67 15.14
CA LEU A 235 -26.71 -18.07 15.19
C LEU A 235 -26.46 -18.58 16.61
N LEU A 236 -26.43 -17.70 17.59
CA LEU A 236 -26.28 -17.96 19.02
C LEU A 236 -27.60 -17.73 19.76
#